data_5ebaa019e82b919e916ae094d339a92b
#
_entry.id   5ebaa019e82b919e916ae094d339a92b
#
_cell.length_a   1.000
_cell.length_b   1.000
_cell.length_c   1.000
_cell.angle_alpha   90.00
_cell.angle_beta   90.00
_cell.angle_gamma   90.00
#
_symmetry.space_group_name_H-M   'P 1'
#
loop_
_entity.id
_entity.type
_entity.pdbx_description
1 polymer ?
#
loop_
_entity_poly.entity_id
_entity_poly.type
_entity_poly.pdbx_seq_one_letter_code
_entity_poly.pdbx_strand_id
1 'polypeptide(L)'
;MHYKGYLIDLDGTIYKGKSRIPAGEAFVHELQAREIPYLFVTNNTTRTPETVRDMLATHFNIETPVSTIYTATLATIDYMNDQNLGKKVYVIGEAGLKDAIEEAGYIIDEEAPDYVVIGLDWQVDYEKFAKATLAIQKGAHFIGTNPDLNIPTERGLMPGAGSLIALVEAATRVKPVIIGKPKAIIMDKAIEHLGLEREEVVMVGDNYLTDIRAGIDNGIPTLLVTTGFTKPEEVPTLPIAPTHVVSSLAEWDFDA
;
A
#
# COMPACT_ATOMS: atom_id res chain seq x y z
N MET A 1 6.84 25.58 -2.69
CA MET A 1 7.80 24.56 -3.16
C MET A 1 7.08 23.70 -4.18
N HIS A 2 7.53 23.66 -5.43
CA HIS A 2 6.81 22.98 -6.51
C HIS A 2 7.21 21.51 -6.54
N TYR A 3 6.32 20.60 -6.17
CA TYR A 3 6.55 19.17 -6.35
C TYR A 3 6.32 18.78 -7.81
N LYS A 4 7.20 17.92 -8.33
CA LYS A 4 7.14 17.45 -9.71
C LYS A 4 6.34 16.15 -9.85
N GLY A 5 6.03 15.48 -8.73
CA GLY A 5 5.26 14.23 -8.70
C GLY A 5 4.54 13.99 -7.40
N TYR A 6 3.52 13.14 -7.43
CA TYR A 6 2.66 12.84 -6.30
C TYR A 6 2.52 11.34 -6.09
N LEU A 7 2.78 10.87 -4.87
CA LEU A 7 2.41 9.54 -4.40
C LEU A 7 1.15 9.70 -3.55
N ILE A 8 0.06 9.05 -3.90
CA ILE A 8 -1.25 9.35 -3.36
C ILE A 8 -1.87 8.08 -2.77
N ASP A 9 -2.24 8.11 -1.49
CA ASP A 9 -3.10 7.08 -0.92
C ASP A 9 -4.52 7.18 -1.47
N LEU A 10 -5.29 6.11 -1.37
CA LEU A 10 -6.65 6.02 -1.91
C LEU A 10 -7.73 6.18 -0.85
N ASP A 11 -7.84 5.21 0.08
CA ASP A 11 -8.97 5.15 1.02
C ASP A 11 -8.76 6.08 2.21
N GLY A 12 -9.62 7.07 2.35
CA GLY A 12 -9.51 8.16 3.31
C GLY A 12 -8.98 9.45 2.69
N THR A 13 -8.31 9.35 1.54
CA THR A 13 -7.66 10.47 0.82
C THR A 13 -8.46 10.88 -0.42
N ILE A 14 -8.67 9.96 -1.35
CA ILE A 14 -9.39 10.19 -2.62
C ILE A 14 -10.86 9.81 -2.52
N TYR A 15 -11.16 8.76 -1.79
CA TYR A 15 -12.50 8.32 -1.43
C TYR A 15 -12.51 7.76 -0.01
N LYS A 16 -13.69 7.45 0.55
CA LYS A 16 -13.80 6.82 1.87
C LYS A 16 -14.75 5.63 1.80
N GLY A 17 -14.19 4.44 1.73
CA GLY A 17 -14.95 3.21 1.50
C GLY A 17 -15.72 3.29 0.19
N LYS A 18 -17.05 3.47 0.26
CA LYS A 18 -17.94 3.66 -0.92
C LYS A 18 -18.32 5.12 -1.15
N SER A 19 -17.89 6.03 -0.28
CA SER A 19 -18.29 7.44 -0.32
C SER A 19 -17.27 8.26 -1.13
N ARG A 20 -17.79 9.14 -1.97
CA ARG A 20 -16.98 10.09 -2.74
C ARG A 20 -16.41 11.18 -1.84
N ILE A 21 -15.18 11.59 -2.13
CA ILE A 21 -14.55 12.81 -1.62
C ILE A 21 -14.34 13.74 -2.81
N PRO A 22 -15.26 14.68 -3.10
CA PRO A 22 -15.17 15.53 -4.30
C PRO A 22 -13.86 16.31 -4.41
N ALA A 23 -13.25 16.71 -3.28
CA ALA A 23 -11.97 17.38 -3.25
C ALA A 23 -10.82 16.45 -3.72
N GLY A 24 -10.89 15.14 -3.41
CA GLY A 24 -9.93 14.14 -3.91
C GLY A 24 -10.03 13.95 -5.42
N GLU A 25 -11.27 13.88 -5.94
CA GLU A 25 -11.50 13.81 -7.39
C GLU A 25 -10.96 15.04 -8.11
N ALA A 26 -11.28 16.24 -7.62
CA ALA A 26 -10.81 17.52 -8.19
C ALA A 26 -9.27 17.62 -8.14
N PHE A 27 -8.65 17.14 -7.06
CA PHE A 27 -7.19 17.11 -6.92
C PHE A 27 -6.53 16.26 -8.01
N VAL A 28 -7.06 15.05 -8.28
CA VAL A 28 -6.54 14.19 -9.34
C VAL A 28 -6.75 14.82 -10.72
N HIS A 29 -7.93 15.40 -10.98
CA HIS A 29 -8.21 16.10 -12.24
C HIS A 29 -7.26 17.28 -12.48
N GLU A 30 -6.90 18.03 -11.42
CA GLU A 30 -5.94 19.12 -11.52
C GLU A 30 -4.52 18.60 -11.85
N LEU A 31 -4.08 17.50 -11.25
CA LEU A 31 -2.81 16.85 -11.62
C LEU A 31 -2.81 16.44 -13.10
N GLN A 32 -3.91 15.85 -13.57
CA GLN A 32 -4.06 15.46 -14.97
C GLN A 32 -4.06 16.66 -15.90
N ALA A 33 -4.78 17.73 -15.56
CA ALA A 33 -4.84 18.95 -16.37
C ALA A 33 -3.48 19.66 -16.46
N ARG A 34 -2.65 19.56 -15.42
CA ARG A 34 -1.29 20.12 -15.38
C ARG A 34 -0.22 19.17 -15.91
N GLU A 35 -0.60 17.96 -16.31
CA GLU A 35 0.33 16.90 -16.74
C GLU A 35 1.40 16.57 -15.68
N ILE A 36 1.05 16.69 -14.38
CA ILE A 36 1.93 16.33 -13.26
C ILE A 36 1.86 14.83 -13.03
N PRO A 37 2.99 14.11 -13.04
CA PRO A 37 3.02 12.67 -12.81
C PRO A 37 2.56 12.31 -11.39
N TYR A 38 1.79 11.22 -11.27
CA TYR A 38 1.35 10.70 -10.00
C TYR A 38 1.22 9.18 -10.01
N LEU A 39 1.32 8.57 -8.82
CA LEU A 39 0.98 7.19 -8.58
C LEU A 39 0.04 7.09 -7.39
N PHE A 40 -1.01 6.30 -7.53
CA PHE A 40 -1.76 5.81 -6.39
C PHE A 40 -0.99 4.68 -5.72
N VAL A 41 -0.61 4.86 -4.46
CA VAL A 41 0.19 3.89 -3.69
C VAL A 41 -0.65 3.33 -2.55
N THR A 42 -1.05 2.07 -2.66
CA THR A 42 -1.96 1.43 -1.71
C THR A 42 -1.40 0.16 -1.08
N ASN A 43 -1.67 -0.03 0.21
CA ASN A 43 -1.37 -1.28 0.94
C ASN A 43 -2.35 -2.41 0.61
N ASN A 44 -3.44 -2.13 -0.09
CA ASN A 44 -4.45 -3.12 -0.43
C ASN A 44 -3.91 -4.17 -1.41
N THR A 45 -4.07 -5.45 -1.07
CA THR A 45 -3.66 -6.60 -1.87
C THR A 45 -4.83 -7.46 -2.35
N THR A 46 -6.07 -7.06 -2.03
CA THR A 46 -7.26 -7.86 -2.38
C THR A 46 -7.80 -7.55 -3.78
N ARG A 47 -7.34 -6.45 -4.39
CA ARG A 47 -7.77 -5.99 -5.71
C ARG A 47 -6.59 -5.86 -6.65
N THR A 48 -6.80 -6.22 -7.92
CA THR A 48 -5.82 -5.96 -8.98
C THR A 48 -5.81 -4.47 -9.36
N PRO A 49 -4.72 -3.95 -9.95
CA PRO A 49 -4.67 -2.57 -10.47
C PRO A 49 -5.82 -2.25 -11.43
N GLU A 50 -6.22 -3.20 -12.30
CA GLU A 50 -7.34 -3.05 -13.22
C GLU A 50 -8.67 -2.86 -12.47
N THR A 51 -8.90 -3.68 -11.44
CA THR A 51 -10.09 -3.55 -10.59
C THR A 51 -10.13 -2.19 -9.87
N VAL A 52 -8.98 -1.70 -9.41
CA VAL A 52 -8.89 -0.38 -8.78
C VAL A 52 -9.16 0.72 -9.80
N ARG A 53 -8.57 0.65 -11.01
CA ARG A 53 -8.83 1.59 -12.10
C ARG A 53 -10.33 1.65 -12.45
N ASP A 54 -10.95 0.50 -12.66
CA ASP A 54 -12.36 0.42 -13.04
C ASP A 54 -13.28 0.95 -11.93
N MET A 55 -12.93 0.72 -10.67
CA MET A 55 -13.60 1.29 -9.52
C MET A 55 -13.47 2.83 -9.47
N LEU A 56 -12.27 3.36 -9.71
CA LEU A 56 -12.00 4.80 -9.75
C LEU A 56 -12.82 5.48 -10.86
N ALA A 57 -12.86 4.90 -12.05
CA ALA A 57 -13.65 5.41 -13.17
C ALA A 57 -15.17 5.34 -12.88
N THR A 58 -15.66 4.18 -12.42
CA THR A 58 -17.10 3.93 -12.30
C THR A 58 -17.75 4.65 -11.12
N HIS A 59 -17.05 4.71 -9.97
CA HIS A 59 -17.65 5.19 -8.72
C HIS A 59 -17.14 6.56 -8.28
N PHE A 60 -15.95 6.96 -8.73
CA PHE A 60 -15.28 8.16 -8.24
C PHE A 60 -14.93 9.17 -9.35
N ASN A 61 -15.40 8.92 -10.58
CA ASN A 61 -15.23 9.84 -11.73
C ASN A 61 -13.75 10.17 -12.00
N ILE A 62 -12.84 9.21 -11.77
CA ILE A 62 -11.40 9.33 -12.03
C ILE A 62 -11.02 8.32 -13.09
N GLU A 63 -10.86 8.78 -14.32
CA GLU A 63 -10.26 7.98 -15.38
C GLU A 63 -8.75 8.10 -15.33
N THR A 64 -8.06 6.98 -15.25
CA THR A 64 -6.59 6.95 -15.12
C THR A 64 -6.02 5.69 -15.78
N PRO A 65 -4.81 5.73 -16.34
CA PRO A 65 -4.12 4.53 -16.81
C PRO A 65 -3.85 3.54 -15.67
N VAL A 66 -3.92 2.24 -15.94
CA VAL A 66 -3.59 1.19 -14.95
C VAL A 66 -2.17 1.35 -14.38
N SER A 67 -1.25 1.87 -15.19
CA SER A 67 0.14 2.14 -14.80
C SER A 67 0.30 3.20 -13.69
N THR A 68 -0.75 3.96 -13.38
CA THR A 68 -0.74 4.92 -12.26
C THR A 68 -1.15 4.28 -10.94
N ILE A 69 -1.40 2.96 -10.90
CA ILE A 69 -1.84 2.26 -9.70
C ILE A 69 -0.76 1.29 -9.26
N TYR A 70 -0.13 1.58 -8.13
CA TYR A 70 0.95 0.79 -7.56
C TYR A 70 0.52 0.22 -6.21
N THR A 71 0.37 -1.09 -6.15
CA THR A 71 -0.14 -1.80 -4.98
C THR A 71 0.97 -2.49 -4.21
N ALA A 72 0.71 -2.83 -2.94
CA ALA A 72 1.63 -3.67 -2.17
C ALA A 72 1.85 -5.05 -2.82
N THR A 73 0.90 -5.54 -3.63
CA THR A 73 1.07 -6.75 -4.46
C THR A 73 2.18 -6.57 -5.50
N LEU A 74 2.13 -5.49 -6.29
CA LEU A 74 3.16 -5.20 -7.29
C LEU A 74 4.53 -4.99 -6.64
N ALA A 75 4.58 -4.23 -5.54
CA ALA A 75 5.81 -4.03 -4.78
C ALA A 75 6.37 -5.35 -4.20
N THR A 76 5.51 -6.30 -3.81
CA THR A 76 5.92 -7.63 -3.37
C THR A 76 6.56 -8.42 -4.52
N ILE A 77 5.96 -8.37 -5.71
CA ILE A 77 6.50 -9.03 -6.91
C ILE A 77 7.84 -8.42 -7.32
N ASP A 78 7.94 -7.08 -7.35
CA ASP A 78 9.20 -6.39 -7.65
C ASP A 78 10.29 -6.77 -6.64
N TYR A 79 9.96 -6.80 -5.35
CA TYR A 79 10.89 -7.26 -4.31
C TYR A 79 11.34 -8.71 -4.52
N MET A 80 10.43 -9.64 -4.81
CA MET A 80 10.79 -11.05 -5.08
C MET A 80 11.68 -11.18 -6.33
N ASN A 81 11.44 -10.38 -7.38
CA ASN A 81 12.26 -10.34 -8.58
C ASN A 81 13.68 -9.85 -8.27
N ASP A 82 13.82 -8.81 -7.45
CA ASP A 82 15.12 -8.29 -7.02
C ASP A 82 15.89 -9.29 -6.16
N GLN A 83 15.21 -10.00 -5.25
CA GLN A 83 15.83 -11.02 -4.40
C GLN A 83 16.27 -12.26 -5.18
N ASN A 84 15.51 -12.66 -6.21
CA ASN A 84 15.81 -13.78 -7.11
C ASN A 84 16.20 -15.09 -6.40
N LEU A 85 15.50 -15.45 -5.30
CA LEU A 85 15.78 -16.65 -4.49
C LEU A 85 15.18 -17.93 -5.08
N GLY A 86 14.31 -17.81 -6.10
CA GLY A 86 13.61 -18.91 -6.76
C GLY A 86 12.26 -18.46 -7.33
N LYS A 87 11.46 -19.42 -7.80
CA LYS A 87 10.16 -19.13 -8.45
C LYS A 87 8.97 -19.78 -7.74
N LYS A 88 9.19 -20.49 -6.65
CA LYS A 88 8.14 -21.18 -5.90
C LYS A 88 7.70 -20.32 -4.72
N VAL A 89 6.39 -20.16 -4.55
CA VAL A 89 5.84 -19.31 -3.50
C VAL A 89 4.62 -19.95 -2.84
N TYR A 90 4.57 -19.90 -1.52
CA TYR A 90 3.37 -20.19 -0.75
C TYR A 90 2.68 -18.87 -0.40
N VAL A 91 1.38 -18.74 -0.69
CA VAL A 91 0.64 -17.48 -0.52
C VAL A 91 -0.55 -17.68 0.42
N ILE A 92 -0.59 -16.92 1.51
CA ILE A 92 -1.81 -16.63 2.26
C ILE A 92 -2.31 -15.27 1.77
N GLY A 93 -3.45 -15.24 1.07
CA GLY A 93 -4.01 -14.02 0.49
C GLY A 93 -5.23 -14.29 -0.37
N GLU A 94 -5.91 -13.23 -0.74
CA GLU A 94 -7.03 -13.26 -1.68
C GLU A 94 -6.56 -13.51 -3.13
N ALA A 95 -7.52 -13.77 -4.02
CA ALA A 95 -7.25 -14.03 -5.44
C ALA A 95 -6.39 -12.95 -6.10
N GLY A 96 -6.67 -11.67 -5.84
CA GLY A 96 -5.91 -10.57 -6.42
C GLY A 96 -4.40 -10.60 -6.14
N LEU A 97 -3.98 -11.13 -4.98
CA LEU A 97 -2.56 -11.35 -4.67
C LEU A 97 -2.01 -12.59 -5.37
N LYS A 98 -2.76 -13.70 -5.33
CA LYS A 98 -2.32 -14.99 -5.90
C LYS A 98 -2.19 -14.91 -7.41
N ASP A 99 -3.23 -14.43 -8.08
CA ASP A 99 -3.29 -14.34 -9.53
C ASP A 99 -2.15 -13.44 -10.06
N ALA A 100 -1.92 -12.28 -9.44
CA ALA A 100 -0.83 -11.39 -9.84
C ALA A 100 0.57 -12.02 -9.68
N ILE A 101 0.78 -12.80 -8.62
CA ILE A 101 2.04 -13.54 -8.40
C ILE A 101 2.22 -14.63 -9.47
N GLU A 102 1.16 -15.37 -9.84
CA GLU A 102 1.22 -16.38 -10.90
C GLU A 102 1.43 -15.72 -12.27
N GLU A 103 0.75 -14.60 -12.57
CA GLU A 103 0.94 -13.83 -13.80
C GLU A 103 2.36 -13.27 -13.95
N ALA A 104 3.03 -12.98 -12.83
CA ALA A 104 4.44 -12.59 -12.80
C ALA A 104 5.42 -13.77 -13.00
N GLY A 105 4.90 -14.98 -13.24
CA GLY A 105 5.69 -16.17 -13.57
C GLY A 105 6.21 -16.91 -12.33
N TYR A 106 5.61 -16.71 -11.15
CA TYR A 106 5.84 -17.54 -9.97
C TYR A 106 4.89 -18.75 -9.96
N ILE A 107 5.29 -19.78 -9.25
CA ILE A 107 4.57 -21.06 -9.14
C ILE A 107 4.09 -21.21 -7.71
N ILE A 108 2.78 -21.34 -7.48
CA ILE A 108 2.24 -21.65 -6.16
C ILE A 108 2.67 -23.06 -5.75
N ASP A 109 3.42 -23.17 -4.66
CA ASP A 109 3.97 -24.44 -4.17
C ASP A 109 3.76 -24.53 -2.64
N GLU A 110 3.07 -25.57 -2.21
CA GLU A 110 2.76 -25.79 -0.79
C GLU A 110 3.81 -26.68 -0.08
N GLU A 111 4.68 -27.36 -0.84
CA GLU A 111 5.59 -28.38 -0.31
C GLU A 111 6.98 -27.83 -0.01
N ALA A 112 7.55 -27.08 -0.96
CA ALA A 112 8.90 -26.57 -0.88
C ALA A 112 9.02 -25.17 -1.54
N PRO A 113 8.32 -24.15 -1.02
CA PRO A 113 8.38 -22.81 -1.57
C PRO A 113 9.72 -22.12 -1.22
N ASP A 114 10.18 -21.26 -2.13
CA ASP A 114 11.32 -20.36 -1.90
C ASP A 114 10.88 -19.14 -1.06
N TYR A 115 9.61 -18.74 -1.22
CA TYR A 115 9.01 -17.61 -0.52
C TYR A 115 7.71 -18.02 0.18
N VAL A 116 7.43 -17.40 1.32
CA VAL A 116 6.10 -17.37 1.94
C VAL A 116 5.63 -15.93 1.96
N VAL A 117 4.56 -15.64 1.24
CA VAL A 117 3.94 -14.30 1.15
C VAL A 117 2.63 -14.30 1.91
N ILE A 118 2.49 -13.38 2.87
CA ILE A 118 1.26 -13.24 3.66
C ILE A 118 0.65 -11.85 3.43
N GLY A 119 -0.56 -11.85 2.88
CA GLY A 119 -1.44 -10.71 2.76
C GLY A 119 -2.77 -10.95 3.50
N LEU A 120 -3.77 -10.11 3.23
CA LEU A 120 -5.11 -10.31 3.75
C LEU A 120 -5.77 -11.51 3.08
N ASP A 121 -6.34 -12.40 3.89
CA ASP A 121 -7.13 -13.56 3.47
C ASP A 121 -8.35 -13.69 4.39
N TRP A 122 -9.54 -13.44 3.85
CA TRP A 122 -10.81 -13.53 4.59
C TRP A 122 -11.20 -14.96 4.95
N GLN A 123 -10.57 -15.94 4.31
CA GLN A 123 -10.84 -17.37 4.48
C GLN A 123 -9.63 -18.12 5.06
N VAL A 124 -8.74 -17.40 5.77
CA VAL A 124 -7.58 -18.01 6.41
C VAL A 124 -8.02 -18.99 7.49
N ASP A 125 -7.36 -20.14 7.54
CA ASP A 125 -7.59 -21.19 8.52
C ASP A 125 -6.27 -21.65 9.17
N TYR A 126 -6.39 -22.58 10.13
CA TYR A 126 -5.23 -23.10 10.85
C TYR A 126 -4.24 -23.81 9.92
N GLU A 127 -4.73 -24.55 8.92
CA GLU A 127 -3.88 -25.31 8.00
C GLU A 127 -3.02 -24.41 7.13
N LYS A 128 -3.57 -23.29 6.65
CA LYS A 128 -2.80 -22.28 5.93
C LYS A 128 -1.67 -21.71 6.79
N PHE A 129 -1.94 -21.39 8.06
CA PHE A 129 -0.91 -20.93 8.98
C PHE A 129 0.14 -21.98 9.30
N ALA A 130 -0.28 -23.27 9.46
CA ALA A 130 0.63 -24.36 9.71
C ALA A 130 1.61 -24.56 8.54
N LYS A 131 1.11 -24.58 7.29
CA LYS A 131 1.94 -24.67 6.08
C LYS A 131 2.93 -23.51 5.99
N ALA A 132 2.47 -22.27 6.16
CA ALA A 132 3.36 -21.10 6.16
C ALA A 132 4.46 -21.22 7.22
N THR A 133 4.08 -21.56 8.44
CA THR A 133 5.00 -21.72 9.56
C THR A 133 6.08 -22.76 9.27
N LEU A 134 5.66 -23.96 8.80
CA LEU A 134 6.58 -25.05 8.48
C LEU A 134 7.52 -24.71 7.32
N ALA A 135 7.02 -24.02 6.29
CA ALA A 135 7.83 -23.58 5.16
C ALA A 135 8.91 -22.57 5.60
N ILE A 136 8.54 -21.57 6.43
CA ILE A 136 9.48 -20.59 6.97
C ILE A 136 10.54 -21.26 7.86
N GLN A 137 10.14 -22.22 8.70
CA GLN A 137 11.09 -22.98 9.54
C GLN A 137 12.07 -23.81 8.71
N LYS A 138 11.71 -24.20 7.49
CA LYS A 138 12.58 -24.89 6.53
C LYS A 138 13.45 -23.93 5.71
N GLY A 139 13.32 -22.62 5.91
CA GLY A 139 14.16 -21.61 5.28
C GLY A 139 13.53 -20.82 4.15
N ALA A 140 12.23 -20.97 3.88
CA ALA A 140 11.51 -20.11 2.93
C ALA A 140 11.57 -18.64 3.39
N HIS A 141 11.78 -17.72 2.44
CA HIS A 141 11.88 -16.30 2.71
C HIS A 141 10.51 -15.71 3.09
N PHE A 142 10.41 -15.14 4.29
CA PHE A 142 9.16 -14.66 4.86
C PHE A 142 8.88 -13.20 4.48
N ILE A 143 7.80 -12.96 3.73
CA ILE A 143 7.34 -11.66 3.25
C ILE A 143 5.94 -11.37 3.80
N GLY A 144 5.77 -10.19 4.38
CA GLY A 144 4.47 -9.61 4.71
C GLY A 144 4.13 -8.47 3.77
N THR A 145 2.96 -8.49 3.16
CA THR A 145 2.59 -7.50 2.15
C THR A 145 2.43 -6.09 2.72
N ASN A 146 1.92 -5.96 3.95
CA ASN A 146 1.77 -4.68 4.64
C ASN A 146 1.64 -4.88 6.16
N PRO A 147 1.89 -3.84 6.98
CA PRO A 147 1.87 -3.95 8.44
C PRO A 147 0.50 -3.67 9.06
N ASP A 148 -0.56 -3.47 8.29
CA ASP A 148 -1.85 -3.00 8.77
C ASP A 148 -2.49 -4.02 9.72
N LEU A 149 -2.51 -3.71 11.02
CA LEU A 149 -3.03 -4.61 12.04
C LEU A 149 -4.55 -4.75 11.98
N ASN A 150 -5.24 -3.68 11.55
CA ASN A 150 -6.69 -3.64 11.49
C ASN A 150 -7.18 -3.12 10.15
N ILE A 151 -8.38 -3.56 9.78
CA ILE A 151 -9.14 -3.04 8.64
C ILE A 151 -10.46 -2.50 9.16
N PRO A 152 -10.81 -1.23 8.86
CA PRO A 152 -12.13 -0.70 9.17
C PRO A 152 -13.18 -1.35 8.28
N THR A 153 -14.23 -1.86 8.89
CA THR A 153 -15.40 -2.45 8.20
C THR A 153 -16.69 -1.94 8.81
N GLU A 154 -17.83 -2.19 8.16
CA GLU A 154 -19.15 -1.89 8.71
C GLU A 154 -19.42 -2.62 10.05
N ARG A 155 -18.70 -3.72 10.32
CA ARG A 155 -18.78 -4.50 11.57
C ARG A 155 -17.83 -3.99 12.67
N GLY A 156 -16.96 -3.02 12.37
CA GLY A 156 -15.90 -2.53 13.25
C GLY A 156 -14.51 -2.84 12.71
N LEU A 157 -13.47 -2.68 13.56
CA LEU A 157 -12.09 -2.99 13.21
C LEU A 157 -11.88 -4.51 13.20
N MET A 158 -11.59 -5.06 12.03
CA MET A 158 -11.27 -6.48 11.83
C MET A 158 -9.76 -6.66 11.63
N PRO A 159 -9.21 -7.88 11.90
CA PRO A 159 -7.79 -8.16 11.67
C PRO A 159 -7.36 -7.88 10.23
N GLY A 160 -6.28 -7.12 10.08
CA GLY A 160 -5.62 -6.85 8.80
C GLY A 160 -4.49 -7.84 8.51
N ALA A 161 -3.81 -7.67 7.38
CA ALA A 161 -2.68 -8.51 6.98
C ALA A 161 -1.58 -8.54 8.04
N GLY A 162 -1.27 -7.40 8.67
CA GLY A 162 -0.28 -7.31 9.74
C GLY A 162 -0.58 -8.21 10.94
N SER A 163 -1.86 -8.42 11.29
CA SER A 163 -2.25 -9.35 12.35
C SER A 163 -2.01 -10.81 11.96
N LEU A 164 -2.26 -11.18 10.70
CA LEU A 164 -1.98 -12.54 10.19
C LEU A 164 -0.47 -12.80 10.14
N ILE A 165 0.28 -11.80 9.70
CA ILE A 165 1.75 -11.82 9.66
C ILE A 165 2.32 -11.98 11.07
N ALA A 166 1.82 -11.21 12.04
CA ALA A 166 2.26 -11.27 13.44
C ALA A 166 2.03 -12.64 14.08
N LEU A 167 0.94 -13.35 13.74
CA LEU A 167 0.70 -14.71 14.18
C LEU A 167 1.84 -15.63 13.71
N VAL A 168 2.20 -15.57 12.43
CA VAL A 168 3.25 -16.45 11.86
C VAL A 168 4.64 -16.04 12.34
N GLU A 169 4.91 -14.73 12.52
CA GLU A 169 6.15 -14.25 13.16
C GLU A 169 6.29 -14.83 14.58
N ALA A 170 5.24 -14.77 15.38
CA ALA A 170 5.24 -15.33 16.73
C ALA A 170 5.49 -16.83 16.74
N ALA A 171 4.88 -17.58 15.81
CA ALA A 171 5.01 -19.04 15.71
C ALA A 171 6.41 -19.47 15.22
N THR A 172 7.01 -18.73 14.30
CA THR A 172 8.30 -19.06 13.68
C THR A 172 9.48 -18.43 14.38
N ARG A 173 9.30 -17.30 15.06
CA ARG A 173 10.34 -16.39 15.57
C ARG A 173 11.23 -15.81 14.46
N VAL A 174 10.77 -15.86 13.23
CA VAL A 174 11.42 -15.26 12.06
C VAL A 174 10.70 -13.95 11.73
N LYS A 175 11.44 -12.86 11.64
CA LYS A 175 10.88 -11.56 11.25
C LYS A 175 10.57 -11.53 9.76
N PRO A 176 9.37 -11.09 9.37
CA PRO A 176 9.04 -10.88 7.96
C PRO A 176 9.77 -9.66 7.39
N VAL A 177 10.00 -9.68 6.10
CA VAL A 177 10.23 -8.46 5.33
C VAL A 177 8.87 -7.86 5.02
N ILE A 178 8.60 -6.67 5.53
CA ILE A 178 7.35 -5.95 5.26
C ILE A 178 7.54 -5.04 4.05
N ILE A 179 6.66 -5.16 3.07
CA ILE A 179 6.76 -4.46 1.78
C ILE A 179 6.05 -3.10 1.80
N GLY A 180 4.78 -3.07 2.19
CA GLY A 180 3.89 -1.92 2.10
C GLY A 180 4.25 -0.74 3.02
N LYS A 181 3.60 0.39 2.81
CA LYS A 181 3.74 1.61 3.64
C LYS A 181 3.62 1.27 5.13
N PRO A 182 4.46 1.84 6.00
CA PRO A 182 5.43 2.94 5.78
C PRO A 182 6.85 2.49 5.37
N LYS A 183 7.05 1.25 4.94
CA LYS A 183 8.37 0.71 4.65
C LYS A 183 8.98 1.28 3.36
N ALA A 184 10.32 1.31 3.31
CA ALA A 184 11.06 1.87 2.19
C ALA A 184 10.79 1.14 0.87
N ILE A 185 10.59 -0.18 0.89
CA ILE A 185 10.51 -1.00 -0.32
C ILE A 185 9.46 -0.49 -1.30
N ILE A 186 8.21 -0.29 -0.85
CA ILE A 186 7.15 0.22 -1.73
C ILE A 186 7.41 1.67 -2.16
N MET A 187 8.02 2.49 -1.29
CA MET A 187 8.29 3.91 -1.58
C MET A 187 9.42 4.06 -2.59
N ASP A 188 10.50 3.30 -2.46
CA ASP A 188 11.63 3.30 -3.38
C ASP A 188 11.19 2.91 -4.79
N LYS A 189 10.41 1.85 -4.89
CA LYS A 189 9.87 1.38 -6.17
C LYS A 189 8.87 2.37 -6.77
N ALA A 190 8.01 2.98 -5.96
CA ALA A 190 7.08 4.00 -6.45
C ALA A 190 7.80 5.24 -7.01
N ILE A 191 8.88 5.68 -6.36
CA ILE A 191 9.72 6.79 -6.86
C ILE A 191 10.45 6.39 -8.15
N GLU A 192 11.01 5.17 -8.19
CA GLU A 192 11.62 4.63 -9.41
C GLU A 192 10.64 4.62 -10.59
N HIS A 193 9.37 4.24 -10.37
CA HIS A 193 8.31 4.28 -11.36
C HIS A 193 8.00 5.70 -11.87
N LEU A 194 8.07 6.70 -11.01
CA LEU A 194 7.89 8.10 -11.41
C LEU A 194 9.12 8.67 -12.14
N GLY A 195 10.30 8.08 -11.95
CA GLY A 195 11.55 8.59 -12.50
C GLY A 195 11.97 9.95 -11.93
N LEU A 196 11.65 10.22 -10.66
CA LEU A 196 11.91 11.47 -9.94
C LEU A 196 12.78 11.21 -8.71
N GLU A 197 13.33 12.31 -8.15
CA GLU A 197 14.06 12.26 -6.87
C GLU A 197 13.08 12.39 -5.68
N ARG A 198 13.50 11.94 -4.48
CA ARG A 198 12.65 11.94 -3.28
C ARG A 198 12.12 13.33 -2.90
N GLU A 199 12.98 14.34 -3.04
CA GLU A 199 12.68 15.72 -2.70
C GLU A 199 11.75 16.40 -3.72
N GLU A 200 11.61 15.82 -4.90
CA GLU A 200 10.73 16.31 -5.98
C GLU A 200 9.31 15.78 -5.87
N VAL A 201 9.09 14.79 -4.97
CA VAL A 201 7.82 14.09 -4.82
C VAL A 201 7.20 14.41 -3.46
N VAL A 202 5.88 14.41 -3.38
CA VAL A 202 5.15 14.50 -2.11
C VAL A 202 4.27 13.27 -1.89
N MET A 203 4.32 12.68 -0.69
CA MET A 203 3.39 11.61 -0.27
C MET A 203 2.13 12.23 0.33
N VAL A 204 1.00 11.98 -0.30
CA VAL A 204 -0.33 12.48 0.09
C VAL A 204 -1.11 11.35 0.73
N GLY A 205 -1.62 11.56 1.94
CA GLY A 205 -2.40 10.54 2.62
C GLY A 205 -3.13 11.08 3.86
N ASP A 206 -4.02 10.26 4.39
CA ASP A 206 -4.85 10.59 5.55
C ASP A 206 -4.41 9.89 6.84
N ASN A 207 -3.57 8.86 6.70
CA ASN A 207 -3.13 8.05 7.84
C ASN A 207 -1.67 8.37 8.19
N TYR A 208 -1.49 8.96 9.37
CA TYR A 208 -0.15 9.30 9.86
C TYR A 208 0.77 8.07 9.96
N LEU A 209 0.26 6.94 10.45
CA LEU A 209 1.07 5.76 10.76
C LEU A 209 1.55 5.00 9.51
N THR A 210 0.86 5.16 8.39
CA THR A 210 1.22 4.53 7.12
C THR A 210 1.76 5.54 6.12
N ASP A 211 0.94 6.49 5.68
CA ASP A 211 1.26 7.39 4.57
C ASP A 211 2.28 8.45 4.96
N ILE A 212 2.02 9.14 6.06
CA ILE A 212 2.88 10.23 6.50
C ILE A 212 4.21 9.69 7.02
N ARG A 213 4.17 8.59 7.78
CA ARG A 213 5.40 7.89 8.17
C ARG A 213 6.16 7.34 6.97
N ALA A 214 5.47 6.89 5.90
CA ALA A 214 6.13 6.48 4.66
C ALA A 214 6.94 7.62 4.04
N GLY A 215 6.43 8.85 4.06
CA GLY A 215 7.19 10.01 3.64
C GLY A 215 8.32 10.34 4.60
N ILE A 216 8.01 10.55 5.88
CA ILE A 216 8.99 10.96 6.93
C ILE A 216 10.15 9.96 7.01
N ASP A 217 9.85 8.66 7.12
CA ASP A 217 10.86 7.63 7.35
C ASP A 217 11.76 7.40 6.13
N ASN A 218 11.33 7.84 4.94
CA ASN A 218 12.05 7.68 3.69
C ASN A 218 12.53 9.00 3.07
N GLY A 219 12.46 10.12 3.81
CA GLY A 219 12.97 11.43 3.34
C GLY A 219 12.17 12.05 2.20
N ILE A 220 10.86 11.75 2.12
CA ILE A 220 9.94 12.29 1.12
C ILE A 220 9.05 13.33 1.81
N PRO A 221 8.86 14.53 1.25
CA PRO A 221 7.86 15.49 1.71
C PRO A 221 6.46 14.87 1.85
N THR A 222 5.67 15.35 2.80
CA THR A 222 4.35 14.78 3.13
C THR A 222 3.25 15.82 3.13
N LEU A 223 2.08 15.43 2.63
CA LEU A 223 0.84 16.18 2.72
C LEU A 223 -0.22 15.33 3.45
N LEU A 224 -0.46 15.66 4.71
CA LEU A 224 -1.54 15.05 5.50
C LEU A 224 -2.87 15.73 5.19
N VAL A 225 -3.87 14.95 4.77
CA VAL A 225 -5.26 15.40 4.68
C VAL A 225 -6.09 14.75 5.80
N THR A 226 -6.83 15.56 6.55
CA THR A 226 -7.55 15.06 7.73
C THR A 226 -8.99 14.60 7.43
N THR A 227 -9.23 14.08 6.23
CA THR A 227 -10.55 13.54 5.81
C THR A 227 -10.80 12.11 6.27
N GLY A 228 -9.75 11.37 6.59
CA GLY A 228 -9.80 9.94 6.85
C GLY A 228 -9.48 9.51 8.27
N PHE A 229 -8.36 8.82 8.44
CA PHE A 229 -7.96 8.15 9.69
C PHE A 229 -7.47 9.13 10.75
N THR A 230 -6.45 9.94 10.43
CA THR A 230 -5.89 10.94 11.36
C THR A 230 -6.83 12.13 11.49
N LYS A 231 -7.18 12.48 12.73
CA LYS A 231 -8.12 13.56 13.01
C LYS A 231 -7.41 14.90 13.20
N PRO A 232 -8.06 16.03 12.89
CA PRO A 232 -7.46 17.37 13.08
C PRO A 232 -6.91 17.61 14.48
N GLU A 233 -7.59 17.12 15.53
CA GLU A 233 -7.21 17.25 16.91
C GLU A 233 -5.95 16.45 17.29
N GLU A 234 -5.59 15.43 16.51
CA GLU A 234 -4.39 14.61 16.74
C GLU A 234 -3.14 15.29 16.18
N VAL A 235 -3.28 16.14 15.15
CA VAL A 235 -2.16 16.75 14.42
C VAL A 235 -1.15 17.45 15.33
N PRO A 236 -1.55 18.28 16.34
CA PRO A 236 -0.60 18.95 17.24
C PRO A 236 0.21 18.01 18.13
N THR A 237 -0.22 16.74 18.28
CA THR A 237 0.39 15.73 19.16
C THR A 237 1.22 14.70 18.41
N LEU A 238 1.31 14.80 17.09
CA LEU A 238 2.09 13.87 16.26
C LEU A 238 3.58 13.94 16.62
N PRO A 239 4.27 12.79 16.72
CA PRO A 239 5.68 12.74 17.12
C PRO A 239 6.62 13.54 16.21
N ILE A 240 6.33 13.53 14.91
CA ILE A 240 7.05 14.30 13.89
C ILE A 240 5.98 14.98 13.02
N ALA A 241 6.10 16.28 12.84
CA ALA A 241 5.13 17.04 12.05
C ALA A 241 5.21 16.65 10.56
N PRO A 242 4.07 16.49 9.88
CA PRO A 242 4.03 16.42 8.41
C PRO A 242 4.62 17.70 7.78
N THR A 243 5.10 17.62 6.54
CA THR A 243 5.59 18.80 5.81
C THR A 243 4.43 19.78 5.57
N HIS A 244 3.28 19.26 5.19
CA HIS A 244 2.05 20.03 4.95
C HIS A 244 0.86 19.34 5.61
N VAL A 245 -0.12 20.13 6.05
CA VAL A 245 -1.40 19.64 6.60
C VAL A 245 -2.52 20.47 6.02
N VAL A 246 -3.55 19.81 5.51
CA VAL A 246 -4.79 20.43 5.02
C VAL A 246 -6.00 19.71 5.60
N SER A 247 -7.11 20.40 5.78
CA SER A 247 -8.37 19.77 6.19
C SER A 247 -9.07 19.09 5.01
N SER A 248 -8.79 19.58 3.80
CA SER A 248 -9.31 19.06 2.54
C SER A 248 -8.30 19.30 1.43
N LEU A 249 -8.19 18.36 0.47
CA LEU A 249 -7.36 18.54 -0.73
C LEU A 249 -7.77 19.75 -1.59
N ALA A 250 -8.97 20.30 -1.40
CA ALA A 250 -9.40 21.55 -2.02
C ALA A 250 -8.59 22.79 -1.54
N GLU A 251 -7.91 22.69 -0.40
CA GLU A 251 -7.06 23.75 0.15
C GLU A 251 -5.63 23.73 -0.42
N TRP A 252 -5.27 22.65 -1.15
CA TRP A 252 -3.94 22.49 -1.69
C TRP A 252 -3.68 23.45 -2.84
N ASP A 253 -2.63 24.22 -2.73
CA ASP A 253 -2.17 25.12 -3.78
C ASP A 253 -1.00 24.49 -4.54
N PHE A 254 -1.22 24.14 -5.80
CA PHE A 254 -0.20 23.55 -6.66
C PHE A 254 0.89 24.56 -7.09
N ASP A 255 0.65 25.84 -6.86
CA ASP A 255 1.53 26.93 -7.29
C ASP A 255 2.32 27.56 -6.13
N ALA A 256 2.10 27.08 -4.87
CA ALA A 256 2.73 27.60 -3.66
C ALA A 256 4.19 27.17 -3.43
#